data_f5e64c9f0f4216b9ef094fba39c81ec1
#
_entry.id   f5e64c9f0f4216b9ef094fba39c81ec1
#
_cell.length_a   1.000
_cell.length_b   1.000
_cell.length_c   1.000
_cell.angle_alpha   90.00
_cell.angle_beta   90.00
_cell.angle_gamma   90.00
#
_symmetry.space_group_name_H-M   'P 1'
#
loop_
_entity.id
_entity.type
_entity.pdbx_description
1 polymer ?
#
loop_
_entity_poly.entity_id
_entity_poly.type
_entity_poly.pdbx_seq_one_letter_code
_entity_poly.pdbx_strand_id
1 'polypeptide(L)'
;VPGAEKFVEKMYFAHDDDDFLWYSVAGILALREYIIMHGGHFMIVDTGLWHRFVNELEDKRFAKQLESLLHANLNFFAVASTFRNLSGGHVEEAAHEKFVNVVKNTIKKKYNV
;
A
#
# COMPACT_ATOMS: atom_id res chain seq x y z
N VAL A 1 -19.14 11.78 -21.31
CA VAL A 1 -18.65 12.06 -22.66
C VAL A 1 -18.86 10.82 -23.53
N PRO A 2 -19.54 10.94 -24.67
CA PRO A 2 -19.70 9.80 -25.56
C PRO A 2 -18.36 9.20 -25.96
N GLY A 3 -18.24 7.88 -25.82
CA GLY A 3 -17.02 7.16 -26.14
C GLY A 3 -16.01 7.02 -25.00
N ALA A 4 -16.19 7.73 -23.89
CA ALA A 4 -15.27 7.65 -22.74
C ALA A 4 -15.22 6.24 -22.15
N GLU A 5 -16.36 5.57 -22.03
CA GLU A 5 -16.43 4.21 -21.50
C GLU A 5 -15.65 3.22 -22.40
N LYS A 6 -15.82 3.34 -23.72
CA LYS A 6 -15.08 2.49 -24.67
C LYS A 6 -13.59 2.76 -24.64
N PHE A 7 -13.17 3.99 -24.45
CA PHE A 7 -11.76 4.34 -24.31
C PHE A 7 -11.16 3.70 -23.06
N VAL A 8 -11.84 3.83 -21.92
CA VAL A 8 -11.41 3.24 -20.66
C VAL A 8 -11.33 1.73 -20.76
N GLU A 9 -12.36 1.10 -21.38
CA GLU A 9 -12.41 -0.33 -21.60
C GLU A 9 -11.23 -0.81 -22.47
N LYS A 10 -10.96 -0.13 -23.59
CA LYS A 10 -9.83 -0.45 -24.46
C LYS A 10 -8.50 -0.28 -23.74
N MET A 11 -8.35 0.76 -22.97
CA MET A 11 -7.13 0.98 -22.19
C MET A 11 -6.94 -0.11 -21.14
N TYR A 12 -8.01 -0.51 -20.47
CA TYR A 12 -7.99 -1.57 -19.48
C TYR A 12 -7.57 -2.91 -20.08
N PHE A 13 -8.14 -3.28 -21.24
CA PHE A 13 -7.79 -4.52 -21.92
C PHE A 13 -6.42 -4.49 -22.62
N ALA A 14 -5.88 -3.32 -22.91
CA ALA A 14 -4.56 -3.18 -23.51
C ALA A 14 -3.43 -3.41 -22.49
N HIS A 15 -3.74 -3.29 -21.18
CA HIS A 15 -2.79 -3.46 -20.10
C HIS A 15 -3.28 -4.54 -19.16
N ASP A 16 -2.38 -5.36 -18.63
CA ASP A 16 -2.69 -6.31 -17.57
C ASP A 16 -2.61 -5.64 -16.19
N ASP A 17 -2.99 -6.38 -15.14
CA ASP A 17 -2.98 -5.87 -13.77
C ASP A 17 -1.56 -5.50 -13.31
N ASP A 18 -0.54 -6.22 -13.78
CA ASP A 18 0.85 -5.93 -13.44
C ASP A 18 1.30 -4.60 -14.02
N ASP A 19 0.85 -4.24 -15.24
CA ASP A 19 1.15 -2.94 -15.84
C ASP A 19 0.59 -1.80 -14.99
N PHE A 20 -0.65 -1.90 -14.55
CA PHE A 20 -1.27 -0.88 -13.68
C PHE A 20 -0.55 -0.79 -12.33
N LEU A 21 -0.22 -1.91 -11.73
CA LEU A 21 0.55 -1.96 -10.50
C LEU A 21 1.93 -1.33 -10.68
N TRP A 22 2.59 -1.61 -11.81
CA TRP A 22 3.89 -1.03 -12.12
C TRP A 22 3.84 0.49 -12.20
N TYR A 23 2.85 1.05 -12.90
CA TYR A 23 2.67 2.51 -12.97
C TYR A 23 2.42 3.11 -11.59
N SER A 24 1.62 2.45 -10.76
CA SER A 24 1.34 2.91 -9.40
C SER A 24 2.60 2.91 -8.54
N VAL A 25 3.39 1.85 -8.61
CA VAL A 25 4.65 1.73 -7.86
C VAL A 25 5.65 2.78 -8.33
N ALA A 26 5.78 2.98 -9.65
CA ALA A 26 6.67 4.00 -10.19
C ALA A 26 6.29 5.41 -9.71
N GLY A 27 4.99 5.71 -9.67
CA GLY A 27 4.50 6.98 -9.15
C GLY A 27 4.81 7.18 -7.67
N ILE A 28 4.64 6.15 -6.87
CA ILE A 28 4.93 6.18 -5.43
C ILE A 28 6.44 6.33 -5.19
N LEU A 29 7.27 5.63 -5.96
CA LEU A 29 8.73 5.76 -5.87
C LEU A 29 9.17 7.18 -6.19
N ALA A 30 8.60 7.79 -7.24
CA ALA A 30 8.90 9.17 -7.60
C ALA A 30 8.48 10.14 -6.49
N LEU A 31 7.32 9.94 -5.89
CA LEU A 31 6.84 10.75 -4.77
C LEU A 31 7.77 10.61 -3.56
N ARG A 32 8.19 9.39 -3.24
CA ARG A 32 9.14 9.14 -2.15
C ARG A 32 10.44 9.91 -2.36
N GLU A 33 11.02 9.81 -3.55
CA GLU A 33 12.27 10.51 -3.86
C GLU A 33 12.11 12.02 -3.75
N TYR A 34 10.99 12.56 -4.24
CA TYR A 34 10.69 13.97 -4.13
C TYR A 34 10.63 14.44 -2.67
N ILE A 35 9.93 13.71 -1.83
CA ILE A 35 9.77 14.04 -0.40
C ILE A 35 11.14 13.99 0.31
N ILE A 36 11.91 12.94 0.06
CA ILE A 36 13.23 12.77 0.69
C ILE A 36 14.20 13.86 0.24
N MET A 37 14.20 14.22 -1.04
CA MET A 37 15.04 15.29 -1.57
C MET A 37 14.75 16.65 -0.91
N HIS A 38 13.51 16.85 -0.46
CA HIS A 38 13.11 18.09 0.21
C HIS A 38 13.16 17.98 1.74
N GLY A 39 13.86 16.97 2.26
CA GLY A 39 14.10 16.82 3.69
C GLY A 39 12.94 16.21 4.47
N GLY A 40 11.94 15.68 3.78
CA GLY A 40 10.80 15.02 4.40
C GLY A 40 11.03 13.54 4.70
N HIS A 41 10.07 12.97 5.42
CA HIS A 41 10.03 11.54 5.71
C HIS A 41 8.86 10.90 4.95
N PHE A 42 9.06 9.68 4.51
CA PHE A 42 8.06 8.95 3.72
C PHE A 42 7.84 7.57 4.31
N MET A 43 6.57 7.24 4.56
CA MET A 43 6.15 5.90 4.99
C MET A 43 4.80 5.58 4.35
N ILE A 44 4.58 4.31 4.05
CA ILE A 44 3.30 3.83 3.55
C ILE A 44 2.60 3.04 4.64
N VAL A 45 1.36 3.39 4.89
CA VAL A 45 0.44 2.61 5.71
C VAL A 45 -0.45 1.81 4.75
N ASP A 46 -0.37 0.50 4.81
CA ASP A 46 -1.08 -0.38 3.91
C ASP A 46 -2.25 -1.07 4.62
N THR A 47 -3.36 -1.23 3.92
CA THR A 47 -4.48 -2.03 4.42
C THR A 47 -4.23 -3.53 4.40
N GLY A 48 -3.15 -3.97 3.76
CA GLY A 48 -2.75 -5.36 3.59
C GLY A 48 -2.73 -5.80 2.13
N LEU A 49 -3.34 -5.04 1.24
CA LEU A 49 -3.45 -5.38 -0.18
C LEU A 49 -2.08 -5.43 -0.86
N TRP A 50 -1.23 -4.43 -0.62
CA TRP A 50 0.10 -4.35 -1.24
C TRP A 50 1.04 -5.42 -0.69
N HIS A 51 0.98 -5.72 0.60
CA HIS A 51 1.73 -6.82 1.19
C HIS A 51 1.35 -8.16 0.56
N ARG A 52 0.07 -8.33 0.25
CA ARG A 52 -0.43 -9.53 -0.42
C ARG A 52 0.10 -9.62 -1.85
N PHE A 53 0.08 -8.52 -2.60
CA PHE A 53 0.55 -8.49 -3.98
C PHE A 53 2.03 -8.84 -4.12
N VAL A 54 2.87 -8.46 -3.16
CA VAL A 54 4.30 -8.83 -3.19
C VAL A 54 4.49 -10.33 -3.41
N ASN A 55 3.68 -11.15 -2.74
CA ASN A 55 3.77 -12.59 -2.81
C ASN A 55 3.17 -13.18 -4.09
N GLU A 56 2.22 -12.48 -4.70
CA GLU A 56 1.48 -12.96 -5.87
C GLU A 56 2.10 -12.53 -7.21
N LEU A 57 2.99 -11.54 -7.20
CA LEU A 57 3.61 -11.04 -8.43
C LEU A 57 4.58 -12.04 -9.03
N GLU A 58 4.46 -12.26 -10.34
CA GLU A 58 5.35 -13.12 -11.10
C GLU A 58 6.72 -12.48 -11.33
N ASP A 59 6.75 -11.18 -11.63
CA ASP A 59 8.01 -10.45 -11.81
C ASP A 59 8.66 -10.17 -10.46
N LYS A 60 9.73 -10.92 -10.18
CA LYS A 60 10.41 -10.83 -8.88
C LYS A 60 11.19 -9.52 -8.69
N ARG A 61 11.58 -8.86 -9.77
CA ARG A 61 12.21 -7.54 -9.67
C ARG A 61 11.20 -6.50 -9.24
N PHE A 62 10.00 -6.58 -9.79
CA PHE A 62 8.88 -5.72 -9.42
C PHE A 62 8.45 -5.98 -7.96
N ALA A 63 8.36 -7.24 -7.58
CA ALA A 63 8.04 -7.61 -6.20
C ALA A 63 9.04 -7.02 -5.20
N LYS A 64 10.33 -7.03 -5.50
CA LYS A 64 11.36 -6.42 -4.65
C LYS A 64 11.18 -4.91 -4.54
N GLN A 65 10.85 -4.24 -5.64
CA GLN A 65 10.62 -2.79 -5.61
C GLN A 65 9.41 -2.43 -4.77
N LEU A 66 8.32 -3.17 -4.92
CA LEU A 66 7.13 -2.98 -4.10
C LEU A 66 7.44 -3.25 -2.62
N GLU A 67 8.12 -4.34 -2.32
CA GLU A 67 8.51 -4.70 -0.96
C GLU A 67 9.36 -3.59 -0.29
N SER A 68 10.26 -2.95 -1.05
CA SER A 68 11.10 -1.87 -0.54
C SER A 68 10.32 -0.65 -0.07
N LEU A 69 9.09 -0.46 -0.56
CA LEU A 69 8.19 0.62 -0.16
C LEU A 69 7.41 0.31 1.10
N LEU A 70 7.29 -0.97 1.45
CA LEU A 70 6.42 -1.42 2.53
C LEU A 70 7.19 -1.58 3.84
N HIS A 71 6.48 -1.42 4.94
CA HIS A 71 7.00 -1.71 6.26
C HIS A 71 6.13 -2.79 6.90
N ALA A 72 6.74 -3.85 7.40
CA ALA A 72 6.01 -5.01 7.94
C ALA A 72 4.99 -4.63 9.02
N ASN A 73 5.33 -3.64 9.86
CA ASN A 73 4.45 -3.19 10.94
C ASN A 73 3.31 -2.29 10.48
N LEU A 74 3.38 -1.75 9.26
CA LEU A 74 2.37 -0.82 8.73
C LEU A 74 1.37 -1.54 7.83
N ASN A 75 0.96 -2.72 8.25
CA ASN A 75 -0.01 -3.57 7.58
C ASN A 75 -1.26 -3.69 8.47
N PHE A 76 -2.29 -2.93 8.13
CA PHE A 76 -3.53 -2.92 8.91
C PHE A 76 -4.19 -4.30 8.97
N PHE A 77 -4.20 -5.03 7.87
CA PHE A 77 -4.82 -6.36 7.83
C PHE A 77 -4.16 -7.32 8.82
N ALA A 78 -2.83 -7.29 8.93
CA ALA A 78 -2.12 -8.15 9.86
C ALA A 78 -2.50 -7.86 11.32
N VAL A 79 -2.68 -6.58 11.67
CA VAL A 79 -3.15 -6.20 13.00
C VAL A 79 -4.61 -6.57 13.19
N ALA A 80 -5.46 -6.24 12.21
CA ALA A 80 -6.90 -6.44 12.30
C ALA A 80 -7.31 -7.92 12.34
N SER A 81 -6.49 -8.81 11.77
CA SER A 81 -6.79 -10.25 11.70
C SER A 81 -6.91 -10.93 13.07
N THR A 82 -6.34 -10.31 14.11
CA THR A 82 -6.42 -10.82 15.49
C THR A 82 -7.62 -10.31 16.27
N PHE A 83 -8.43 -9.44 15.65
CA PHE A 83 -9.60 -8.83 16.27
C PHE A 83 -10.88 -9.33 15.63
N ARG A 84 -12.01 -9.08 16.31
CA ARG A 84 -13.32 -9.52 15.85
C ARG A 84 -13.78 -8.72 14.64
N ASN A 85 -14.30 -9.42 13.63
CA ASN A 85 -14.95 -8.80 12.48
C ASN A 85 -16.39 -8.43 12.82
N LEU A 86 -16.77 -7.22 12.43
CA LEU A 86 -18.14 -6.75 12.46
C LEU A 86 -18.82 -6.97 11.11
N SER A 87 -20.12 -6.74 11.01
CA SER A 87 -20.84 -6.85 9.75
C SER A 87 -20.30 -5.86 8.72
N GLY A 88 -20.35 -6.22 7.43
CA GLY A 88 -19.92 -5.37 6.35
C GLY A 88 -18.40 -5.29 6.14
N GLY A 89 -17.66 -6.26 6.67
CA GLY A 89 -16.20 -6.32 6.47
C GLY A 89 -15.41 -5.35 7.35
N HIS A 90 -16.06 -4.74 8.32
CA HIS A 90 -15.41 -3.85 9.29
C HIS A 90 -14.88 -4.63 10.49
N VAL A 91 -13.84 -4.11 11.11
CA VAL A 91 -13.30 -4.68 12.35
C VAL A 91 -13.67 -3.80 13.54
N GLU A 92 -13.60 -4.37 14.75
CA GLU A 92 -13.92 -3.63 15.97
C GLU A 92 -12.95 -2.46 16.21
N GLU A 93 -13.42 -1.48 16.98
CA GLU A 93 -12.68 -0.24 17.26
C GLU A 93 -11.30 -0.50 17.88
N ALA A 94 -11.19 -1.52 18.73
CA ALA A 94 -9.92 -1.88 19.36
C ALA A 94 -8.82 -2.21 18.33
N ALA A 95 -9.16 -2.74 17.16
CA ALA A 95 -8.20 -3.00 16.10
C ALA A 95 -7.62 -1.70 15.56
N HIS A 96 -8.44 -0.68 15.37
CA HIS A 96 -7.99 0.65 14.91
C HIS A 96 -7.09 1.32 15.93
N GLU A 97 -7.44 1.27 17.21
CA GLU A 97 -6.61 1.81 18.28
C GLU A 97 -5.26 1.12 18.36
N LYS A 98 -5.25 -0.20 18.27
CA LYS A 98 -4.01 -0.98 18.23
C LYS A 98 -3.13 -0.57 17.07
N PHE A 99 -3.73 -0.41 15.88
CA PHE A 99 -2.98 -0.02 14.69
C PHE A 99 -2.42 1.39 14.79
N VAL A 100 -3.17 2.34 15.33
CA VAL A 100 -2.66 3.71 15.58
C VAL A 100 -1.42 3.67 16.47
N ASN A 101 -1.42 2.86 17.50
CA ASN A 101 -0.26 2.71 18.38
C ASN A 101 0.93 2.08 17.66
N VAL A 102 0.69 1.08 16.79
CA VAL A 102 1.74 0.49 15.97
C VAL A 102 2.36 1.54 15.04
N VAL A 103 1.55 2.37 14.39
CA VAL A 103 2.04 3.44 13.51
C VAL A 103 2.87 4.45 14.30
N LYS A 104 2.36 4.92 15.45
CA LYS A 104 3.09 5.87 16.31
C LYS A 104 4.45 5.33 16.74
N ASN A 105 4.47 4.09 17.21
CA ASN A 105 5.70 3.46 17.69
C ASN A 105 6.71 3.25 16.55
N THR A 106 6.22 2.90 15.36
CA THR A 106 7.06 2.73 14.18
C THR A 106 7.70 4.05 13.78
N ILE A 107 6.95 5.14 13.77
CA ILE A 107 7.45 6.47 13.45
C ILE A 107 8.52 6.90 14.47
N LYS A 108 8.24 6.75 15.75
CA LYS A 108 9.18 7.11 16.81
C LYS A 108 10.48 6.35 16.70
N LYS A 109 10.40 5.05 16.47
CA LYS A 109 11.58 4.19 16.36
C LYS A 109 12.40 4.53 15.13
N LYS A 110 11.75 4.71 13.97
CA LYS A 110 12.44 4.95 12.70
C LYS A 110 13.10 6.31 12.63
N TYR A 111 12.46 7.35 13.15
CA TYR A 111 12.93 8.73 13.02
C TYR A 111 13.41 9.34 14.34
N ASN A 112 13.41 8.57 15.41
CA ASN A 112 13.89 8.99 16.71
C ASN A 112 13.21 10.27 17.23
N VAL A 113 11.92 10.34 17.05
CA VAL A 113 11.09 11.48 17.46
C VAL A 113 10.15 11.16 18.60
#